data_eceb681aac15b7964091753390c75a8c
#
_entry.id   eceb681aac15b7964091753390c75a8c
#
_cell.length_a   1.000
_cell.length_b   1.000
_cell.length_c   1.000
_cell.angle_alpha   90.00
_cell.angle_beta   90.00
_cell.angle_gamma   90.00
#
_symmetry.space_group_name_H-M   'P 1'
#
loop_
_entity.id
_entity.type
_entity.pdbx_description
1 polymer ?
#
loop_
_entity_poly.entity_id
_entity_poly.type
_entity_poly.pdbx_seq_one_letter_code
_entity_poly.pdbx_strand_id
1 'polypeptide(L)'
;MTLEQEVRKCFVKMDERKAELARAAAELEHDYSDEKVARYTAMEEAFKDDGGYYYEKEYEVMIRKFGFSDDERKKPIRDFSGGQQTKIAFIKLLLSKPDILLLDEPTNHLDVTTIEWLEGYLKSYPKAVVVVSHDRMFLDNVVDVVYEIEYGTARRYPGNYTNFIARKKENYDKQMKDHIAQQKEIERLQRMVTRFKGKPTKTAMAQSKQKAIDRMVIIEAPDKYDNKTFHANFQPEKETGNDVLYTSELAIGYDHPLSVVSLDLKRGEKLGILGGNGLGKSTFLKTIVGKIPALSGEYRFGTNVQIGYFDQQMAMYTSNKTVLDDFWDEYPHLTETEARNALGAFLFSGEDVFKNVNMLSGGEKVRLALCKILKTRPNVLVLDEPTNHMDIVGKETLESMLKDYKGTLIFVSHDRYFVKKVATQLLVFEDGTTNLYQFGYEQYQEKLDKEALESKNVYRGNAIFGGAISQNGSSQTGGSQTGSDANRSTSQTAAAGNVGESTNANSAAQAGGMAVSSTGKAYYNPGKERSKIQKKVKKAEEDLAVKEAKLDELKAELMKPEYQSSYSKLTEIQNEIDALEEEILIDMEGWEELSSQLEALG
;
A
#
# COMPACT_ATOMS: atom_id res chain seq x y z
N MET A 1 -0.41 -14.93 41.13
CA MET A 1 -0.33 -15.91 40.05
C MET A 1 0.82 -15.52 39.16
N THR A 2 1.76 -16.43 38.90
CA THR A 2 2.93 -16.17 38.06
C THR A 2 2.56 -16.31 36.59
N LEU A 3 3.42 -15.78 35.68
CA LEU A 3 3.26 -15.91 34.23
C LEU A 3 3.09 -17.38 33.83
N GLU A 4 3.95 -18.26 34.32
CA GLU A 4 3.87 -19.70 34.04
C GLU A 4 2.54 -20.31 34.46
N GLN A 5 2.09 -20.02 35.69
CA GLN A 5 0.80 -20.53 36.19
C GLN A 5 -0.40 -20.05 35.37
N GLU A 6 -0.35 -18.82 34.87
CA GLU A 6 -1.44 -18.24 34.08
C GLU A 6 -1.51 -18.82 32.68
N VAL A 7 -0.35 -18.99 32.02
CA VAL A 7 -0.32 -19.55 30.67
C VAL A 7 -0.64 -21.06 30.70
N ARG A 8 -0.18 -21.79 31.71
CA ARG A 8 -0.52 -23.23 31.88
C ARG A 8 -2.00 -23.52 32.02
N LYS A 9 -2.83 -22.53 32.39
CA LYS A 9 -4.30 -22.70 32.39
C LYS A 9 -4.87 -23.09 31.02
N CYS A 10 -4.19 -22.76 29.94
CA CYS A 10 -4.62 -23.15 28.60
C CYS A 10 -4.53 -24.66 28.37
N PHE A 11 -3.73 -25.36 29.15
CA PHE A 11 -3.44 -26.77 28.97
C PHE A 11 -4.16 -27.69 29.97
N VAL A 12 -5.04 -27.18 30.83
CA VAL A 12 -5.73 -27.99 31.85
C VAL A 12 -6.40 -29.24 31.22
N LYS A 13 -7.08 -29.07 30.10
CA LYS A 13 -7.71 -30.19 29.38
C LYS A 13 -6.66 -31.16 28.83
N MET A 14 -5.50 -30.68 28.39
CA MET A 14 -4.44 -31.53 27.88
C MET A 14 -3.73 -32.30 29.00
N ASP A 15 -3.53 -31.64 30.14
CA ASP A 15 -2.96 -32.24 31.33
C ASP A 15 -3.91 -33.33 31.90
N GLU A 16 -5.23 -33.11 31.90
CA GLU A 16 -6.25 -34.10 32.26
C GLU A 16 -6.20 -35.31 31.34
N ARG A 17 -6.18 -35.11 30.02
CA ARG A 17 -6.04 -36.18 29.02
C ARG A 17 -4.73 -36.96 29.16
N LYS A 18 -3.60 -36.26 29.43
CA LYS A 18 -2.31 -36.89 29.70
C LYS A 18 -2.38 -37.80 30.95
N ALA A 19 -3.06 -37.32 32.00
CA ALA A 19 -3.28 -38.08 33.21
C ALA A 19 -4.20 -39.28 32.99
N GLU A 20 -5.25 -39.15 32.17
CA GLU A 20 -6.14 -40.24 31.78
C GLU A 20 -5.41 -41.31 30.95
N LEU A 21 -4.58 -40.87 29.97
CA LEU A 21 -3.74 -41.75 29.17
C LEU A 21 -2.76 -42.56 30.05
N ALA A 22 -2.13 -41.87 31.01
CA ALA A 22 -1.22 -42.52 31.96
C ALA A 22 -1.95 -43.56 32.85
N ARG A 23 -3.19 -43.27 33.28
CA ARG A 23 -4.02 -44.24 34.03
C ARG A 23 -4.39 -45.45 33.17
N ALA A 24 -4.80 -45.19 31.91
CA ALA A 24 -5.14 -46.27 30.97
C ALA A 24 -3.93 -47.15 30.66
N ALA A 25 -2.73 -46.55 30.54
CA ALA A 25 -1.46 -47.29 30.38
C ALA A 25 -1.17 -48.19 31.61
N ALA A 26 -1.33 -47.66 32.83
CA ALA A 26 -1.14 -48.43 34.06
C ALA A 26 -2.17 -49.58 34.22
N GLU A 27 -3.40 -49.38 33.75
CA GLU A 27 -4.41 -50.44 33.70
C GLU A 27 -4.02 -51.60 32.76
N LEU A 28 -3.34 -51.28 31.65
CA LEU A 28 -2.85 -52.31 30.70
C LEU A 28 -1.70 -53.14 31.27
N GLU A 29 -0.93 -52.67 32.24
CA GLU A 29 0.10 -53.47 32.91
C GLU A 29 -0.49 -54.63 33.70
N HIS A 30 -1.77 -54.51 34.13
CA HIS A 30 -2.44 -55.50 34.95
C HIS A 30 -3.50 -56.34 34.20
N ASP A 31 -4.03 -55.79 33.07
CA ASP A 31 -5.08 -56.46 32.30
C ASP A 31 -4.98 -56.09 30.81
N TYR A 32 -4.51 -57.03 30.02
CA TYR A 32 -4.23 -56.91 28.57
C TYR A 32 -5.41 -57.41 27.74
N SER A 33 -6.64 -57.00 28.08
CA SER A 33 -7.81 -57.34 27.27
C SER A 33 -7.86 -56.49 25.99
N ASP A 34 -8.36 -57.08 24.88
CA ASP A 34 -8.46 -56.41 23.57
C ASP A 34 -9.26 -55.13 23.65
N GLU A 35 -10.27 -55.05 24.51
CA GLU A 35 -11.10 -53.88 24.73
C GLU A 35 -10.31 -52.72 25.34
N LYS A 36 -9.46 -52.99 26.35
CA LYS A 36 -8.63 -51.98 27.00
C LYS A 36 -7.50 -51.50 26.08
N VAL A 37 -6.92 -52.38 25.29
CA VAL A 37 -5.91 -52.04 24.29
C VAL A 37 -6.52 -51.10 23.22
N ALA A 38 -7.72 -51.45 22.70
CA ALA A 38 -8.40 -50.59 21.73
C ALA A 38 -8.75 -49.21 22.29
N ARG A 39 -9.20 -49.15 23.56
CA ARG A 39 -9.47 -47.90 24.26
C ARG A 39 -8.21 -47.05 24.44
N TYR A 40 -7.12 -47.64 24.89
CA TYR A 40 -5.83 -46.93 25.03
C TYR A 40 -5.33 -46.38 23.70
N THR A 41 -5.34 -47.20 22.64
CA THR A 41 -4.90 -46.77 21.30
C THR A 41 -5.75 -45.62 20.80
N ALA A 42 -7.06 -45.68 20.94
CA ALA A 42 -7.94 -44.57 20.54
C ALA A 42 -7.67 -43.27 21.34
N MET A 43 -7.40 -43.40 22.64
CA MET A 43 -7.03 -42.26 23.49
C MET A 43 -5.65 -41.68 23.13
N GLU A 44 -4.69 -42.54 22.80
CA GLU A 44 -3.36 -42.15 22.38
C GLU A 44 -3.35 -41.44 21.03
N GLU A 45 -4.11 -41.98 20.05
CA GLU A 45 -4.30 -41.33 18.75
C GLU A 45 -4.93 -39.95 18.91
N ALA A 46 -6.02 -39.83 19.68
CA ALA A 46 -6.68 -38.57 19.96
C ALA A 46 -5.75 -37.56 20.67
N PHE A 47 -4.96 -38.03 21.62
CA PHE A 47 -3.96 -37.17 22.31
C PHE A 47 -2.85 -36.70 21.36
N LYS A 48 -2.38 -37.57 20.47
CA LYS A 48 -1.38 -37.25 19.44
C LYS A 48 -1.92 -36.26 18.43
N ASP A 49 -3.15 -36.47 17.92
CA ASP A 49 -3.79 -35.60 16.94
C ASP A 49 -4.03 -34.18 17.48
N ASP A 50 -4.36 -34.07 18.76
CA ASP A 50 -4.48 -32.79 19.47
C ASP A 50 -3.13 -32.13 19.84
N GLY A 51 -1.98 -32.74 19.45
CA GLY A 51 -0.63 -32.22 19.70
C GLY A 51 -0.12 -32.43 21.10
N GLY A 52 -0.66 -33.41 21.85
CA GLY A 52 -0.36 -33.66 23.24
C GLY A 52 1.10 -33.97 23.59
N TYR A 53 1.92 -34.38 22.63
CA TYR A 53 3.36 -34.59 22.83
C TYR A 53 4.19 -33.33 22.64
N TYR A 54 3.60 -32.24 22.06
CA TYR A 54 4.34 -31.04 21.67
C TYR A 54 3.93 -29.77 22.40
N TYR A 55 2.81 -29.78 23.15
CA TYR A 55 2.26 -28.55 23.77
C TYR A 55 3.22 -27.87 24.77
N GLU A 56 4.02 -28.66 25.49
CA GLU A 56 5.02 -28.10 26.44
C GLU A 56 6.15 -27.38 25.71
N LYS A 57 6.62 -27.92 24.56
CA LYS A 57 7.63 -27.25 23.71
C LYS A 57 7.06 -26.00 23.04
N GLU A 58 5.83 -26.07 22.58
CA GLU A 58 5.14 -24.94 21.97
C GLU A 58 5.00 -23.79 22.98
N TYR A 59 4.64 -24.09 24.21
CA TYR A 59 4.61 -23.13 25.30
C TYR A 59 5.96 -22.45 25.52
N GLU A 60 7.06 -23.22 25.62
CA GLU A 60 8.39 -22.68 25.83
C GLU A 60 8.85 -21.79 24.68
N VAL A 61 8.61 -22.22 23.45
CA VAL A 61 8.94 -21.46 22.25
C VAL A 61 8.19 -20.14 22.23
N MET A 62 6.89 -20.14 22.51
CA MET A 62 6.09 -18.92 22.51
C MET A 62 6.58 -17.93 23.58
N ILE A 63 6.81 -18.37 24.81
CA ILE A 63 7.29 -17.48 25.87
C ILE A 63 8.61 -16.79 25.49
N ARG A 64 9.56 -17.55 24.93
CA ARG A 64 10.85 -17.01 24.51
C ARG A 64 10.71 -16.05 23.32
N LYS A 65 9.88 -16.40 22.34
CA LYS A 65 9.65 -15.58 21.14
C LYS A 65 8.96 -14.24 21.44
N PHE A 66 8.12 -14.20 22.49
CA PHE A 66 7.52 -12.96 22.96
C PHE A 66 8.44 -12.15 23.91
N GLY A 67 9.70 -12.60 24.09
CA GLY A 67 10.73 -11.86 24.80
C GLY A 67 10.67 -11.98 26.32
N PHE A 68 10.05 -13.05 26.86
CA PHE A 68 10.07 -13.32 28.28
C PHE A 68 11.23 -14.24 28.65
N SER A 69 12.05 -13.79 29.63
CA SER A 69 13.16 -14.56 30.17
C SER A 69 12.69 -15.67 31.12
N ASP A 70 13.57 -16.61 31.41
CA ASP A 70 13.28 -17.71 32.34
C ASP A 70 13.00 -17.19 33.77
N ASP A 71 13.62 -16.09 34.19
CA ASP A 71 13.36 -15.45 35.48
C ASP A 71 11.98 -14.79 35.55
N GLU A 72 11.55 -14.18 34.44
CA GLU A 72 10.25 -13.54 34.34
C GLU A 72 9.08 -14.54 34.40
N ARG A 73 9.30 -15.82 34.08
CA ARG A 73 8.27 -16.88 34.21
C ARG A 73 7.70 -17.00 35.62
N LYS A 74 8.56 -16.78 36.63
CA LYS A 74 8.17 -16.86 38.04
C LYS A 74 7.61 -15.56 38.60
N LYS A 75 7.66 -14.46 37.82
CA LYS A 75 7.20 -13.15 38.22
C LYS A 75 5.67 -13.07 38.24
N PRO A 76 5.03 -12.43 39.25
CA PRO A 76 3.59 -12.23 39.27
C PRO A 76 3.13 -11.34 38.11
N ILE A 77 1.98 -11.67 37.51
CA ILE A 77 1.43 -10.92 36.34
C ILE A 77 1.22 -9.43 36.65
N ARG A 78 0.81 -9.10 37.86
CA ARG A 78 0.57 -7.71 38.28
C ARG A 78 1.83 -6.81 38.21
N ASP A 79 3.02 -7.44 38.21
CA ASP A 79 4.31 -6.74 38.20
C ASP A 79 4.85 -6.51 36.79
N PHE A 80 4.11 -6.94 35.74
CA PHE A 80 4.40 -6.70 34.35
C PHE A 80 3.76 -5.41 33.87
N SER A 81 4.41 -4.72 32.91
CA SER A 81 3.84 -3.57 32.24
C SER A 81 2.56 -3.93 31.44
N GLY A 82 1.70 -2.93 31.16
CA GLY A 82 0.48 -3.15 30.38
C GLY A 82 0.75 -3.84 29.03
N GLY A 83 1.80 -3.43 28.31
CA GLY A 83 2.19 -4.07 27.06
C GLY A 83 2.65 -5.53 27.23
N GLN A 84 3.36 -5.84 28.32
CA GLN A 84 3.74 -7.22 28.63
C GLN A 84 2.51 -8.06 29.01
N GLN A 85 1.56 -7.51 29.76
CA GLN A 85 0.30 -8.21 30.08
C GLN A 85 -0.51 -8.51 28.82
N THR A 86 -0.55 -7.58 27.84
CA THR A 86 -1.18 -7.82 26.54
C THR A 86 -0.48 -8.95 25.79
N LYS A 87 0.85 -9.01 25.77
CA LYS A 87 1.61 -10.12 25.20
C LYS A 87 1.28 -11.46 25.85
N ILE A 88 1.16 -11.50 27.19
CA ILE A 88 0.78 -12.72 27.92
C ILE A 88 -0.63 -13.18 27.55
N ALA A 89 -1.60 -12.27 27.46
CA ALA A 89 -2.96 -12.59 27.01
C ALA A 89 -2.96 -13.12 25.58
N PHE A 90 -2.13 -12.56 24.72
CA PHE A 90 -1.99 -13.00 23.33
C PHE A 90 -1.38 -14.40 23.22
N ILE A 91 -0.31 -14.69 23.98
CA ILE A 91 0.24 -16.07 24.07
C ILE A 91 -0.84 -17.08 24.48
N LYS A 92 -1.64 -16.76 25.48
CA LYS A 92 -2.75 -17.62 25.93
C LYS A 92 -3.76 -17.86 24.81
N LEU A 93 -4.12 -16.82 24.06
CA LEU A 93 -5.04 -16.92 22.94
C LEU A 93 -4.49 -17.86 21.84
N LEU A 94 -3.23 -17.71 21.45
CA LEU A 94 -2.60 -18.56 20.43
C LEU A 94 -2.52 -20.03 20.89
N LEU A 95 -2.13 -20.28 22.14
CA LEU A 95 -2.02 -21.62 22.70
C LEU A 95 -3.38 -22.32 22.87
N SER A 96 -4.48 -21.57 22.99
CA SER A 96 -5.82 -22.15 23.09
C SER A 96 -6.35 -22.73 21.77
N LYS A 97 -5.70 -22.43 20.63
CA LYS A 97 -6.02 -22.94 19.28
C LYS A 97 -7.52 -22.92 18.92
N PRO A 98 -8.21 -21.77 19.03
CA PRO A 98 -9.64 -21.69 18.73
C PRO A 98 -9.93 -22.01 17.26
N ASP A 99 -11.19 -22.38 16.93
CA ASP A 99 -11.59 -22.64 15.54
C ASP A 99 -11.63 -21.38 14.67
N ILE A 100 -11.88 -20.23 15.31
CA ILE A 100 -11.82 -18.92 14.67
C ILE A 100 -10.97 -18.02 15.55
N LEU A 101 -9.85 -17.55 15.02
CA LEU A 101 -8.95 -16.62 15.68
C LEU A 101 -9.24 -15.20 15.17
N LEU A 102 -9.67 -14.32 16.07
CA LEU A 102 -9.93 -12.91 15.76
C LEU A 102 -8.82 -12.05 16.38
N LEU A 103 -8.08 -11.33 15.54
CA LEU A 103 -6.96 -10.50 15.96
C LEU A 103 -7.18 -9.04 15.54
N ASP A 104 -7.10 -8.13 16.50
CA ASP A 104 -7.16 -6.69 16.28
C ASP A 104 -5.80 -6.09 16.58
N GLU A 105 -5.16 -5.51 15.54
CA GLU A 105 -3.81 -4.91 15.56
C GLU A 105 -2.77 -5.78 16.30
N PRO A 106 -2.56 -7.05 15.89
CA PRO A 106 -1.70 -7.99 16.61
C PRO A 106 -0.21 -7.63 16.56
N THR A 107 0.19 -6.77 15.63
CA THR A 107 1.59 -6.32 15.45
C THR A 107 1.97 -5.18 16.39
N ASN A 108 1.00 -4.51 17.02
CA ASN A 108 1.27 -3.42 17.94
C ASN A 108 2.11 -3.88 19.13
N HIS A 109 3.14 -3.12 19.44
CA HIS A 109 4.09 -3.38 20.55
C HIS A 109 4.96 -4.64 20.40
N LEU A 110 4.92 -5.32 19.24
CA LEU A 110 5.82 -6.40 18.91
C LEU A 110 7.05 -5.86 18.16
N ASP A 111 8.20 -6.47 18.41
CA ASP A 111 9.39 -6.21 17.60
C ASP A 111 9.36 -7.00 16.29
N VAL A 112 10.22 -6.63 15.35
CA VAL A 112 10.27 -7.21 14.00
C VAL A 112 10.43 -8.74 14.05
N THR A 113 11.28 -9.26 14.93
CA THR A 113 11.52 -10.71 15.05
C THR A 113 10.32 -11.48 15.56
N THR A 114 9.56 -10.89 16.49
CA THR A 114 8.31 -11.46 17.00
C THR A 114 7.21 -11.42 15.93
N ILE A 115 7.14 -10.33 15.15
CA ILE A 115 6.18 -10.20 14.03
C ILE A 115 6.45 -11.27 12.97
N GLU A 116 7.70 -11.45 12.53
CA GLU A 116 8.08 -12.47 11.55
C GLU A 116 7.76 -13.89 12.02
N TRP A 117 8.01 -14.18 13.29
CA TRP A 117 7.60 -15.45 13.87
C TRP A 117 6.07 -15.62 13.86
N LEU A 118 5.32 -14.57 14.24
CA LEU A 118 3.86 -14.58 14.25
C LEU A 118 3.29 -14.81 12.85
N GLU A 119 3.85 -14.17 11.82
CA GLU A 119 3.49 -14.42 10.42
C GLU A 119 3.64 -15.88 10.04
N GLY A 120 4.77 -16.50 10.37
CA GLY A 120 5.00 -17.92 10.14
C GLY A 120 4.01 -18.81 10.88
N TYR A 121 3.69 -18.47 12.12
CA TYR A 121 2.70 -19.21 12.94
C TYR A 121 1.29 -19.11 12.34
N LEU A 122 0.82 -17.90 12.02
CA LEU A 122 -0.52 -17.69 11.46
C LEU A 122 -0.69 -18.28 10.07
N LYS A 123 0.36 -18.25 9.25
CA LYS A 123 0.36 -18.88 7.92
C LYS A 123 0.21 -20.40 7.98
N SER A 124 0.72 -21.01 9.04
CA SER A 124 0.61 -22.44 9.30
C SER A 124 -0.62 -22.82 10.17
N TYR A 125 -1.40 -21.81 10.58
CA TYR A 125 -2.56 -22.05 11.44
C TYR A 125 -3.66 -22.84 10.69
N PRO A 126 -4.09 -24.03 11.19
CA PRO A 126 -4.93 -24.93 10.41
C PRO A 126 -6.41 -24.51 10.34
N LYS A 127 -6.79 -23.46 11.07
CA LYS A 127 -8.18 -23.02 11.20
C LYS A 127 -8.34 -21.57 10.69
N ALA A 128 -9.53 -21.00 10.81
CA ALA A 128 -9.82 -19.66 10.31
C ALA A 128 -9.13 -18.56 11.14
N VAL A 129 -8.49 -17.62 10.46
CA VAL A 129 -7.89 -16.42 11.05
C VAL A 129 -8.53 -15.19 10.42
N VAL A 130 -8.99 -14.25 11.24
CA VAL A 130 -9.46 -12.94 10.83
C VAL A 130 -8.60 -11.89 11.52
N VAL A 131 -8.00 -11.02 10.74
CA VAL A 131 -7.07 -10.00 11.23
C VAL A 131 -7.53 -8.62 10.80
N VAL A 132 -7.50 -7.68 11.73
CA VAL A 132 -7.53 -6.24 11.46
C VAL A 132 -6.12 -5.72 11.72
N SER A 133 -5.49 -5.10 10.73
CA SER A 133 -4.13 -4.56 10.89
C SER A 133 -3.84 -3.40 9.95
N HIS A 134 -3.01 -2.48 10.40
CA HIS A 134 -2.41 -1.41 9.61
C HIS A 134 -0.95 -1.72 9.21
N ASP A 135 -0.46 -2.93 9.47
CA ASP A 135 0.83 -3.42 8.99
C ASP A 135 0.65 -4.10 7.61
N ARG A 136 1.03 -3.37 6.56
CA ARG A 136 0.88 -3.83 5.16
C ARG A 136 1.70 -5.08 4.87
N MET A 137 2.91 -5.17 5.42
CA MET A 137 3.81 -6.30 5.18
C MET A 137 3.30 -7.57 5.88
N PHE A 138 2.77 -7.41 7.09
CA PHE A 138 2.09 -8.48 7.81
C PHE A 138 0.86 -8.99 7.03
N LEU A 139 0.01 -8.08 6.51
CA LEU A 139 -1.14 -8.46 5.69
C LEU A 139 -0.72 -9.16 4.41
N ASP A 140 0.35 -8.69 3.73
CA ASP A 140 0.85 -9.34 2.52
C ASP A 140 1.35 -10.78 2.77
N ASN A 141 1.91 -11.01 3.95
CA ASN A 141 2.48 -12.30 4.30
C ASN A 141 1.45 -13.31 4.83
N VAL A 142 0.37 -12.84 5.48
CA VAL A 142 -0.53 -13.71 6.23
C VAL A 142 -1.87 -13.94 5.55
N VAL A 143 -2.43 -12.93 4.83
CA VAL A 143 -3.81 -13.01 4.36
C VAL A 143 -3.93 -13.43 2.90
N ASP A 144 -4.97 -14.26 2.61
CA ASP A 144 -5.33 -14.69 1.25
C ASP A 144 -6.55 -13.93 0.71
N VAL A 145 -7.28 -13.23 1.57
CA VAL A 145 -8.48 -12.48 1.22
C VAL A 145 -8.54 -11.21 2.06
N VAL A 146 -8.82 -10.08 1.42
CA VAL A 146 -9.03 -8.79 2.08
C VAL A 146 -10.50 -8.40 2.00
N TYR A 147 -11.07 -7.98 3.11
CA TYR A 147 -12.37 -7.33 3.18
C TYR A 147 -12.16 -5.85 3.49
N GLU A 148 -12.53 -5.00 2.55
CA GLU A 148 -12.53 -3.56 2.72
C GLU A 148 -13.87 -3.10 3.25
N ILE A 149 -13.88 -2.33 4.32
CA ILE A 149 -15.08 -1.74 4.90
C ILE A 149 -14.95 -0.22 4.79
N GLU A 150 -15.65 0.37 3.82
CA GLU A 150 -15.69 1.81 3.59
C GLU A 150 -17.14 2.26 3.34
N TYR A 151 -17.51 3.46 3.76
CA TYR A 151 -18.81 4.09 3.52
C TYR A 151 -20.02 3.18 3.81
N GLY A 152 -19.93 2.35 4.85
CA GLY A 152 -21.00 1.42 5.26
C GLY A 152 -21.16 0.20 4.35
N THR A 153 -20.24 -0.04 3.42
CA THR A 153 -20.22 -1.20 2.54
C THR A 153 -19.00 -2.07 2.80
N ALA A 154 -19.16 -3.40 2.65
CA ALA A 154 -18.06 -4.34 2.73
C ALA A 154 -17.80 -4.96 1.35
N ARG A 155 -16.58 -4.86 0.85
CA ARG A 155 -16.17 -5.43 -0.45
C ARG A 155 -15.08 -6.47 -0.24
N ARG A 156 -15.23 -7.62 -0.89
CA ARG A 156 -14.29 -8.73 -0.82
C ARG A 156 -13.31 -8.69 -1.99
N TYR A 157 -12.01 -8.76 -1.69
CA TYR A 157 -10.93 -8.84 -2.68
C TYR A 157 -10.13 -10.12 -2.43
N PRO A 158 -10.05 -11.05 -3.40
CA PRO A 158 -9.18 -12.21 -3.30
C PRO A 158 -7.72 -11.79 -3.52
N GLY A 159 -6.81 -12.37 -2.73
CA GLY A 159 -5.39 -12.08 -2.70
C GLY A 159 -4.97 -11.30 -1.45
N ASN A 160 -3.66 -11.02 -1.37
CA ASN A 160 -3.05 -10.28 -0.28
C ASN A 160 -3.30 -8.76 -0.40
N TYR A 161 -2.70 -7.97 0.50
CA TYR A 161 -2.88 -6.51 0.56
C TYR A 161 -2.41 -5.81 -0.73
N THR A 162 -1.26 -6.20 -1.29
CA THR A 162 -0.73 -5.63 -2.54
C THR A 162 -1.70 -5.86 -3.71
N ASN A 163 -2.24 -7.07 -3.83
CA ASN A 163 -3.25 -7.40 -4.85
C ASN A 163 -4.56 -6.63 -4.64
N PHE A 164 -4.96 -6.42 -3.38
CA PHE A 164 -6.13 -5.60 -3.04
C PHE A 164 -5.98 -4.17 -3.55
N ILE A 165 -4.85 -3.49 -3.24
CA ILE A 165 -4.59 -2.11 -3.67
C ILE A 165 -4.58 -1.99 -5.20
N ALA A 166 -3.94 -2.92 -5.90
CA ALA A 166 -3.92 -2.94 -7.36
C ALA A 166 -5.34 -3.04 -7.96
N ARG A 167 -6.16 -3.96 -7.44
CA ARG A 167 -7.55 -4.16 -7.88
C ARG A 167 -8.47 -3.00 -7.49
N LYS A 168 -8.29 -2.42 -6.30
CA LYS A 168 -9.04 -1.23 -5.88
C LYS A 168 -8.81 -0.09 -6.85
N LYS A 169 -7.55 0.16 -7.23
CA LYS A 169 -7.19 1.19 -8.21
C LYS A 169 -7.78 0.91 -9.60
N GLU A 170 -7.68 -0.32 -10.08
CA GLU A 170 -8.26 -0.72 -11.37
C GLU A 170 -9.78 -0.51 -11.41
N ASN A 171 -10.48 -0.94 -10.35
CA ASN A 171 -11.93 -0.73 -10.22
C ASN A 171 -12.31 0.75 -10.19
N TYR A 172 -11.54 1.57 -9.45
CA TYR A 172 -11.74 3.01 -9.40
C TYR A 172 -11.55 3.67 -10.77
N ASP A 173 -10.45 3.36 -11.45
CA ASP A 173 -10.13 3.90 -12.77
C ASP A 173 -11.20 3.50 -13.81
N LYS A 174 -11.68 2.26 -13.73
CA LYS A 174 -12.78 1.77 -14.60
C LYS A 174 -14.08 2.51 -14.30
N GLN A 175 -14.52 2.58 -13.05
CA GLN A 175 -15.76 3.26 -12.67
C GLN A 175 -15.71 4.75 -13.03
N MET A 176 -14.55 5.42 -12.87
CA MET A 176 -14.37 6.81 -13.27
C MET A 176 -14.50 7.00 -14.78
N LYS A 177 -13.88 6.12 -15.58
CA LYS A 177 -14.03 6.14 -17.04
C LYS A 177 -15.49 5.96 -17.46
N ASP A 178 -16.15 4.96 -16.88
CA ASP A 178 -17.55 4.66 -17.20
C ASP A 178 -18.47 5.83 -16.81
N HIS A 179 -18.23 6.46 -15.64
CA HIS A 179 -18.94 7.65 -15.21
C HIS A 179 -18.74 8.83 -16.18
N ILE A 180 -17.50 9.16 -16.54
CA ILE A 180 -17.18 10.25 -17.46
C ILE A 180 -17.80 10.00 -18.85
N ALA A 181 -17.72 8.78 -19.36
CA ALA A 181 -18.32 8.41 -20.64
C ALA A 181 -19.85 8.58 -20.60
N GLN A 182 -20.50 8.12 -19.53
CA GLN A 182 -21.93 8.28 -19.36
C GLN A 182 -22.35 9.75 -19.22
N GLN A 183 -21.60 10.57 -18.47
CA GLN A 183 -21.90 12.00 -18.34
C GLN A 183 -21.80 12.72 -19.69
N LYS A 184 -20.79 12.44 -20.50
CA LYS A 184 -20.67 12.98 -21.86
C LYS A 184 -21.86 12.59 -22.74
N GLU A 185 -22.31 11.32 -22.65
CA GLU A 185 -23.46 10.85 -23.43
C GLU A 185 -24.75 11.50 -22.94
N ILE A 186 -24.97 11.64 -21.64
CA ILE A 186 -26.12 12.37 -21.08
C ILE A 186 -26.13 13.83 -21.57
N GLU A 187 -24.99 14.53 -21.52
CA GLU A 187 -24.87 15.90 -22.01
C GLU A 187 -25.18 16.00 -23.51
N ARG A 188 -24.68 15.03 -24.30
CA ARG A 188 -24.97 14.95 -25.74
C ARG A 188 -26.47 14.82 -26.01
N LEU A 189 -27.12 13.88 -25.31
CA LEU A 189 -28.54 13.65 -25.44
C LEU A 189 -29.35 14.85 -24.95
N GLN A 190 -28.97 15.50 -23.86
CA GLN A 190 -29.61 16.72 -23.35
C GLN A 190 -29.50 17.88 -24.32
N ARG A 191 -28.33 18.07 -24.95
CA ARG A 191 -28.14 19.08 -26.01
C ARG A 191 -29.10 18.84 -27.18
N MET A 192 -29.28 17.57 -27.61
CA MET A 192 -30.24 17.22 -28.66
C MET A 192 -31.69 17.50 -28.23
N VAL A 193 -32.09 17.12 -27.01
CA VAL A 193 -33.42 17.41 -26.45
C VAL A 193 -33.68 18.90 -26.44
N THR A 194 -32.76 19.71 -25.98
CA THR A 194 -32.89 21.18 -25.92
C THR A 194 -33.00 21.78 -27.30
N ARG A 195 -32.22 21.32 -28.29
CA ARG A 195 -32.22 21.77 -29.68
C ARG A 195 -33.53 21.44 -30.39
N PHE A 196 -34.16 20.31 -30.06
CA PHE A 196 -35.43 19.88 -30.69
C PHE A 196 -36.68 20.34 -29.93
N LYS A 197 -36.52 20.82 -28.69
CA LYS A 197 -37.58 21.38 -27.87
C LYS A 197 -38.15 22.65 -28.53
N GLY A 198 -39.44 22.65 -28.90
CA GLY A 198 -40.08 23.78 -29.55
C GLY A 198 -40.23 23.66 -31.07
N LYS A 199 -39.68 22.63 -31.71
CA LYS A 199 -39.93 22.35 -33.14
C LYS A 199 -41.04 21.31 -33.29
N PRO A 200 -42.26 21.65 -33.85
CA PRO A 200 -43.40 20.73 -33.89
C PRO A 200 -43.09 19.37 -34.55
N THR A 201 -42.30 19.39 -35.62
CA THR A 201 -41.92 18.19 -36.39
C THR A 201 -40.90 17.27 -35.66
N LYS A 202 -40.18 17.78 -34.64
CA LYS A 202 -39.15 17.04 -33.93
C LYS A 202 -39.48 16.73 -32.47
N THR A 203 -40.70 17.05 -32.02
CA THR A 203 -41.16 16.82 -30.63
C THR A 203 -41.07 15.32 -30.23
N ALA A 204 -41.46 14.42 -31.14
CA ALA A 204 -41.39 12.98 -30.89
C ALA A 204 -39.96 12.49 -30.69
N MET A 205 -39.00 13.04 -31.44
CA MET A 205 -37.58 12.71 -31.33
C MET A 205 -36.97 13.23 -30.00
N ALA A 206 -37.30 14.46 -29.60
CA ALA A 206 -36.91 15.02 -28.32
C ALA A 206 -37.43 14.18 -27.15
N GLN A 207 -38.70 13.75 -27.21
CA GLN A 207 -39.31 12.87 -26.21
C GLN A 207 -38.61 11.48 -26.16
N SER A 208 -38.27 10.93 -27.34
CA SER A 208 -37.54 9.66 -27.41
C SER A 208 -36.14 9.75 -26.73
N LYS A 209 -35.38 10.82 -27.00
CA LYS A 209 -34.06 11.04 -26.37
C LYS A 209 -34.18 11.32 -24.88
N GLN A 210 -35.21 12.08 -24.46
CA GLN A 210 -35.48 12.27 -23.02
C GLN A 210 -35.79 10.94 -22.32
N LYS A 211 -36.64 10.11 -22.91
CA LYS A 211 -36.94 8.77 -22.38
C LYS A 211 -35.71 7.87 -22.33
N ALA A 212 -34.75 8.05 -23.27
CA ALA A 212 -33.49 7.32 -23.24
C ALA A 212 -32.62 7.74 -22.01
N ILE A 213 -32.53 9.05 -21.71
CA ILE A 213 -31.87 9.56 -20.52
C ILE A 213 -32.54 9.02 -19.25
N ASP A 214 -33.88 9.11 -19.18
CA ASP A 214 -34.68 8.70 -18.00
C ASP A 214 -34.57 7.18 -17.71
N ARG A 215 -34.19 6.37 -18.71
CA ARG A 215 -34.01 4.92 -18.59
C ARG A 215 -32.56 4.53 -18.25
N MET A 216 -31.61 5.46 -18.35
CA MET A 216 -30.23 5.16 -18.03
C MET A 216 -30.07 4.91 -16.53
N VAL A 217 -29.43 3.80 -16.16
CA VAL A 217 -28.97 3.58 -14.80
C VAL A 217 -27.78 4.50 -14.60
N ILE A 218 -27.93 5.49 -13.72
CA ILE A 218 -26.86 6.47 -13.48
C ILE A 218 -25.70 5.75 -12.77
N ILE A 219 -24.51 5.83 -13.38
CA ILE A 219 -23.26 5.39 -12.78
C ILE A 219 -22.80 6.53 -11.87
N GLU A 220 -22.84 6.30 -10.57
CA GLU A 220 -22.32 7.27 -9.60
C GLU A 220 -20.80 7.43 -9.79
N ALA A 221 -20.30 8.65 -9.59
CA ALA A 221 -18.87 8.86 -9.51
C ALA A 221 -18.31 7.94 -8.42
N PRO A 222 -17.16 7.28 -8.63
CA PRO A 222 -16.56 6.51 -7.55
C PRO A 222 -16.35 7.43 -6.35
N ASP A 223 -16.57 6.88 -5.16
CA ASP A 223 -16.23 7.57 -3.91
C ASP A 223 -14.81 8.11 -4.04
N LYS A 224 -14.58 9.33 -3.56
CA LYS A 224 -13.27 9.94 -3.68
C LYS A 224 -12.22 8.96 -3.19
N TYR A 225 -11.37 8.52 -4.11
CA TYR A 225 -10.13 7.85 -3.70
C TYR A 225 -9.44 8.86 -2.80
N ASP A 226 -9.45 8.60 -1.49
CA ASP A 226 -8.91 9.54 -0.51
C ASP A 226 -7.37 9.54 -0.62
N ASN A 227 -6.89 9.97 -1.79
CA ASN A 227 -5.51 10.38 -2.01
C ASN A 227 -5.29 11.77 -1.39
N LYS A 228 -5.75 11.96 -0.17
CA LYS A 228 -5.31 13.13 0.61
C LYS A 228 -3.86 12.92 0.96
N THR A 229 -2.99 13.17 -0.02
CA THR A 229 -1.55 13.18 0.20
C THR A 229 -1.16 14.52 0.82
N PHE A 230 -0.34 14.46 1.81
CA PHE A 230 0.35 15.62 2.37
C PHE A 230 1.16 16.33 1.27
N HIS A 231 0.89 17.57 1.02
CA HIS A 231 1.70 18.40 0.13
C HIS A 231 2.43 19.50 0.89
N ALA A 232 2.89 19.19 2.09
CA ALA A 232 3.63 20.16 2.85
C ALA A 232 5.12 20.11 2.47
N ASN A 233 5.62 21.20 1.93
CA ASN A 233 7.05 21.34 1.62
C ASN A 233 7.81 21.75 2.88
N PHE A 234 8.40 20.77 3.58
CA PHE A 234 9.17 20.97 4.83
C PHE A 234 10.67 20.92 4.59
N GLN A 235 11.15 21.65 3.62
CA GLN A 235 12.59 21.71 3.43
C GLN A 235 13.25 22.48 4.59
N PRO A 236 14.44 22.06 5.02
CA PRO A 236 15.21 22.75 6.05
C PRO A 236 15.38 24.23 5.73
N GLU A 237 15.33 25.09 6.74
CA GLU A 237 15.61 26.50 6.58
C GLU A 237 17.10 26.76 6.33
N LYS A 238 17.95 26.00 7.02
CA LYS A 238 19.42 26.10 6.92
C LYS A 238 20.01 24.72 6.68
N GLU A 239 21.05 24.67 5.87
CA GLU A 239 21.81 23.44 5.67
C GLU A 239 22.79 23.21 6.82
N THR A 240 22.96 21.95 7.22
CA THR A 240 24.01 21.51 8.16
C THR A 240 25.38 21.49 7.47
N GLY A 241 26.45 21.41 8.25
CA GLY A 241 27.74 20.92 7.75
C GLY A 241 27.62 19.52 7.15
N ASN A 242 28.69 19.00 6.57
CA ASN A 242 28.69 17.64 6.01
C ASN A 242 28.56 16.58 7.08
N ASP A 243 29.24 16.76 8.22
CA ASP A 243 29.13 15.89 9.39
C ASP A 243 27.96 16.35 10.24
N VAL A 244 27.02 15.45 10.54
CA VAL A 244 25.80 15.76 11.29
C VAL A 244 25.85 15.22 12.70
N LEU A 245 26.17 13.94 12.86
CA LEU A 245 26.28 13.29 14.17
C LEU A 245 27.46 12.31 14.15
N TYR A 246 28.37 12.49 15.09
CA TYR A 246 29.46 11.55 15.35
C TYR A 246 29.31 10.98 16.75
N THR A 247 29.41 9.66 16.91
CA THR A 247 29.46 8.98 18.21
C THR A 247 30.64 8.01 18.25
N SER A 248 31.35 7.96 19.38
CA SER A 248 32.46 7.04 19.61
C SER A 248 32.25 6.34 20.93
N GLU A 249 32.13 5.02 20.87
CA GLU A 249 31.91 4.15 22.03
C GLU A 249 30.87 4.68 23.03
N LEU A 250 29.81 5.27 22.49
CA LEU A 250 28.74 5.89 23.27
C LEU A 250 27.93 4.83 24.00
N ALA A 251 28.17 4.66 25.29
CA ALA A 251 27.41 3.76 26.14
C ALA A 251 26.11 4.44 26.60
N ILE A 252 24.99 3.84 26.26
CA ILE A 252 23.63 4.31 26.55
C ILE A 252 22.94 3.40 27.55
N GLY A 253 22.17 3.97 28.45
CA GLY A 253 21.45 3.21 29.48
C GLY A 253 20.96 4.13 30.59
N TYR A 254 20.51 3.52 31.68
CA TYR A 254 20.11 4.23 32.91
C TYR A 254 21.16 3.91 34.02
N ASP A 255 20.94 2.84 34.76
CA ASP A 255 21.88 2.39 35.81
C ASP A 255 22.99 1.48 35.23
N HIS A 256 22.69 0.81 34.12
CA HIS A 256 23.57 -0.09 33.41
C HIS A 256 23.59 0.21 31.91
N PRO A 257 24.72 -0.03 31.23
CA PRO A 257 24.79 0.11 29.79
C PRO A 257 23.87 -0.93 29.12
N LEU A 258 22.96 -0.47 28.25
CA LEU A 258 22.09 -1.30 27.42
C LEU A 258 22.80 -1.66 26.11
N SER A 259 23.47 -0.70 25.51
CA SER A 259 24.22 -0.89 24.27
C SER A 259 25.29 0.17 24.10
N VAL A 260 26.28 -0.11 23.25
CA VAL A 260 27.36 0.81 22.88
C VAL A 260 27.19 1.17 21.40
N VAL A 261 27.19 2.47 21.08
CA VAL A 261 26.94 2.98 19.74
C VAL A 261 28.12 3.76 19.19
N SER A 262 28.62 3.35 18.02
CA SER A 262 29.65 4.09 17.26
C SER A 262 29.13 4.31 15.84
N LEU A 263 28.97 5.57 15.43
CA LEU A 263 28.49 5.92 14.09
C LEU A 263 29.00 7.28 13.64
N ASP A 264 29.04 7.48 12.33
CA ASP A 264 29.37 8.75 11.67
C ASP A 264 28.28 9.02 10.61
N LEU A 265 27.36 9.94 10.94
CA LEU A 265 26.21 10.27 10.11
C LEU A 265 26.43 11.56 9.33
N LYS A 266 26.25 11.49 8.02
CA LYS A 266 26.44 12.62 7.11
C LYS A 266 25.13 13.30 6.74
N ARG A 267 25.23 14.51 6.19
CA ARG A 267 24.09 15.30 5.73
C ARG A 267 23.28 14.56 4.68
N GLY A 268 21.96 14.58 4.86
CA GLY A 268 21.01 13.99 3.92
C GLY A 268 20.84 12.47 4.05
N GLU A 269 21.61 11.82 4.91
CA GLU A 269 21.45 10.40 5.19
C GLU A 269 20.21 10.13 6.06
N LYS A 270 19.58 8.97 5.86
CA LYS A 270 18.38 8.55 6.56
C LYS A 270 18.66 7.24 7.29
N LEU A 271 18.96 7.37 8.58
CA LEU A 271 19.33 6.27 9.46
C LEU A 271 18.09 5.64 10.09
N GLY A 272 17.74 4.42 9.70
CA GLY A 272 16.75 3.59 10.36
C GLY A 272 17.37 2.78 11.47
N ILE A 273 16.76 2.76 12.65
CA ILE A 273 17.22 2.03 13.82
C ILE A 273 16.33 0.82 14.05
N LEU A 274 16.91 -0.37 14.05
CA LEU A 274 16.25 -1.65 14.23
C LEU A 274 16.78 -2.39 15.47
N GLY A 275 16.06 -3.40 15.92
CA GLY A 275 16.45 -4.27 17.04
C GLY A 275 15.29 -4.64 17.94
N GLY A 276 15.52 -5.59 18.85
CA GLY A 276 14.54 -6.06 19.82
C GLY A 276 14.09 -4.98 20.79
N ASN A 277 12.99 -5.24 21.48
CA ASN A 277 12.48 -4.36 22.53
C ASN A 277 13.42 -4.40 23.74
N GLY A 278 13.65 -3.24 24.36
CA GLY A 278 14.49 -3.13 25.56
C GLY A 278 16.00 -2.95 25.29
N LEU A 279 16.47 -3.06 24.06
CA LEU A 279 17.90 -2.93 23.70
C LEU A 279 18.44 -1.49 23.72
N GLY A 280 17.59 -0.48 24.03
CA GLY A 280 18.06 0.89 24.18
C GLY A 280 17.84 1.81 23.00
N LYS A 281 17.06 1.43 21.96
CA LYS A 281 16.78 2.26 20.77
C LYS A 281 16.27 3.67 21.12
N SER A 282 15.15 3.76 21.86
CA SER A 282 14.59 5.04 22.31
C SER A 282 15.52 5.75 23.32
N THR A 283 16.28 4.99 24.10
CA THR A 283 17.29 5.56 25.02
C THR A 283 18.41 6.25 24.24
N PHE A 284 18.86 5.66 23.13
CA PHE A 284 19.83 6.29 22.23
C PHE A 284 19.30 7.61 21.67
N LEU A 285 18.05 7.63 21.15
CA LEU A 285 17.45 8.86 20.67
C LEU A 285 17.36 9.93 21.77
N LYS A 286 16.93 9.55 22.97
CA LYS A 286 16.85 10.46 24.13
C LYS A 286 18.21 10.96 24.56
N THR A 287 19.25 10.14 24.46
CA THR A 287 20.63 10.52 24.81
C THR A 287 21.17 11.54 23.84
N ILE A 288 21.06 11.32 22.53
CA ILE A 288 21.58 12.27 21.53
C ILE A 288 20.84 13.60 21.54
N VAL A 289 19.54 13.62 21.87
CA VAL A 289 18.79 14.90 22.03
C VAL A 289 18.99 15.55 23.40
N GLY A 290 19.83 14.96 24.28
CA GLY A 290 20.18 15.53 25.58
C GLY A 290 19.13 15.37 26.68
N LYS A 291 18.12 14.51 26.49
CA LYS A 291 17.11 14.20 27.54
C LYS A 291 17.64 13.23 28.61
N ILE A 292 18.56 12.37 28.24
CA ILE A 292 19.21 11.40 29.12
C ILE A 292 20.73 11.57 28.96
N PRO A 293 21.52 11.60 30.06
CA PRO A 293 22.97 11.66 29.96
C PRO A 293 23.54 10.34 29.41
N ALA A 294 24.61 10.42 28.66
CA ALA A 294 25.41 9.25 28.30
C ALA A 294 26.11 8.67 29.52
N LEU A 295 26.23 7.35 29.58
CA LEU A 295 26.99 6.68 30.66
C LEU A 295 28.50 6.78 30.47
N SER A 296 28.97 6.64 29.23
CA SER A 296 30.37 6.83 28.82
C SER A 296 30.47 7.05 27.32
N GLY A 297 31.65 7.36 26.82
CA GLY A 297 31.88 7.67 25.40
C GLY A 297 31.56 9.10 25.07
N GLU A 298 31.60 9.44 23.78
CA GLU A 298 31.42 10.80 23.29
C GLU A 298 30.43 10.85 22.12
N TYR A 299 29.63 11.92 22.06
CA TYR A 299 28.90 12.27 20.88
C TYR A 299 28.97 13.77 20.62
N ARG A 300 28.94 14.13 19.35
CA ARG A 300 28.95 15.54 18.94
C ARG A 300 28.10 15.73 17.70
N PHE A 301 27.40 16.85 17.67
CA PHE A 301 26.71 17.33 16.47
C PHE A 301 27.64 18.23 15.66
N GLY A 302 27.45 18.21 14.35
CA GLY A 302 28.11 19.11 13.43
C GLY A 302 27.64 20.57 13.55
N THR A 303 28.13 21.40 12.64
CA THR A 303 27.78 22.84 12.62
C THR A 303 26.36 23.07 12.10
N ASN A 304 25.69 24.08 12.65
CA ASN A 304 24.33 24.51 12.24
C ASN A 304 23.23 23.44 12.38
N VAL A 305 23.42 22.45 13.24
CA VAL A 305 22.41 21.41 13.47
C VAL A 305 21.22 21.97 14.25
N GLN A 306 20.02 21.81 13.68
CA GLN A 306 18.73 22.14 14.30
C GLN A 306 17.88 20.86 14.35
N ILE A 307 17.61 20.35 15.54
CA ILE A 307 16.95 19.07 15.76
C ILE A 307 15.45 19.29 15.95
N GLY A 308 14.64 18.59 15.14
CA GLY A 308 13.23 18.36 15.41
C GLY A 308 13.07 16.96 16.01
N TYR A 309 12.63 16.87 17.25
CA TYR A 309 12.48 15.59 17.95
C TYR A 309 11.03 15.23 18.16
N PHE A 310 10.63 14.04 17.71
CA PHE A 310 9.33 13.43 17.95
C PHE A 310 9.50 12.27 18.93
N ASP A 311 8.80 12.36 20.07
CA ASP A 311 8.72 11.32 21.10
C ASP A 311 7.37 10.62 21.03
N GLN A 312 7.35 9.30 21.15
CA GLN A 312 6.12 8.51 21.20
C GLN A 312 5.11 9.04 22.25
N GLN A 313 5.60 9.63 23.37
CA GLN A 313 4.74 10.23 24.39
C GLN A 313 3.96 11.45 23.88
N MET A 314 4.44 12.13 22.84
CA MET A 314 3.71 13.26 22.23
C MET A 314 2.37 12.84 21.63
N ALA A 315 2.26 11.59 21.17
CA ALA A 315 1.00 11.03 20.70
C ALA A 315 -0.03 10.80 21.83
N MET A 316 0.40 10.81 23.08
CA MET A 316 -0.49 10.68 24.25
C MET A 316 -0.85 12.02 24.87
N TYR A 317 -0.36 13.12 24.30
CA TYR A 317 -0.70 14.46 24.75
C TYR A 317 -2.19 14.73 24.69
N THR A 318 -2.73 15.35 25.72
CA THR A 318 -4.14 15.72 25.83
C THR A 318 -4.27 17.20 26.20
N SER A 319 -5.17 17.91 25.52
CA SER A 319 -5.48 19.31 25.80
C SER A 319 -6.97 19.54 25.58
N ASN A 320 -7.55 20.45 26.33
CA ASN A 320 -8.92 20.92 26.12
C ASN A 320 -9.02 22.03 25.06
N LYS A 321 -7.89 22.47 24.51
CA LYS A 321 -7.86 23.44 23.41
C LYS A 321 -8.27 22.79 22.11
N THR A 322 -8.73 23.60 21.17
CA THR A 322 -8.93 23.14 19.79
C THR A 322 -7.57 22.87 19.12
N VAL A 323 -7.56 22.07 18.07
CA VAL A 323 -6.35 21.82 17.26
C VAL A 323 -5.73 23.13 16.77
N LEU A 324 -6.59 24.08 16.36
CA LEU A 324 -6.14 25.39 15.90
C LEU A 324 -5.51 26.20 17.03
N ASP A 325 -6.18 26.32 18.17
CA ASP A 325 -5.66 27.09 19.32
C ASP A 325 -4.37 26.48 19.86
N ASP A 326 -4.32 25.14 19.97
CA ASP A 326 -3.16 24.40 20.46
C ASP A 326 -1.93 24.56 19.56
N PHE A 327 -2.15 24.63 18.25
CA PHE A 327 -1.09 24.92 17.28
C PHE A 327 -0.70 26.41 17.30
N TRP A 328 -1.68 27.30 17.34
CA TRP A 328 -1.45 28.74 17.24
C TRP A 328 -0.76 29.32 18.48
N ASP A 329 -1.02 28.79 19.66
CA ASP A 329 -0.32 29.20 20.88
C ASP A 329 1.20 28.99 20.81
N GLU A 330 1.64 27.96 20.09
CA GLU A 330 3.06 27.66 19.87
C GLU A 330 3.67 28.61 18.80
N TYR A 331 2.83 29.11 17.90
CA TYR A 331 3.24 30.00 16.79
C TYR A 331 2.40 31.28 16.71
N PRO A 332 2.43 32.14 17.75
CA PRO A 332 1.54 33.30 17.85
C PRO A 332 1.79 34.39 16.80
N HIS A 333 2.91 34.32 16.09
CA HIS A 333 3.26 35.23 15.01
C HIS A 333 2.58 34.90 13.67
N LEU A 334 1.96 33.74 13.57
CA LEU A 334 1.25 33.34 12.35
C LEU A 334 -0.14 34.00 12.31
N THR A 335 -0.59 34.30 11.10
CA THR A 335 -2.00 34.62 10.88
C THR A 335 -2.86 33.35 10.99
N GLU A 336 -4.15 33.51 11.28
CA GLU A 336 -5.09 32.38 11.32
C GLU A 336 -5.07 31.56 10.02
N THR A 337 -5.00 32.25 8.88
CA THR A 337 -4.92 31.60 7.56
C THR A 337 -3.66 30.75 7.38
N GLU A 338 -2.51 31.25 7.84
CA GLU A 338 -1.25 30.49 7.79
C GLU A 338 -1.27 29.30 8.75
N ALA A 339 -1.86 29.44 9.94
CA ALA A 339 -2.04 28.34 10.88
C ALA A 339 -2.95 27.25 10.29
N ARG A 340 -4.09 27.63 9.71
CA ARG A 340 -5.01 26.70 9.03
C ARG A 340 -4.37 26.02 7.82
N ASN A 341 -3.57 26.74 7.03
CA ASN A 341 -2.85 26.16 5.90
C ASN A 341 -1.80 25.15 6.37
N ALA A 342 -1.08 25.45 7.45
CA ALA A 342 -0.13 24.51 8.04
C ALA A 342 -0.83 23.24 8.53
N LEU A 343 -1.93 23.37 9.25
CA LEU A 343 -2.74 22.25 9.72
C LEU A 343 -3.39 21.48 8.56
N GLY A 344 -3.89 22.19 7.54
CA GLY A 344 -4.46 21.60 6.33
C GLY A 344 -3.48 20.71 5.59
N ALA A 345 -2.20 21.11 5.59
CA ALA A 345 -1.12 20.29 5.05
C ALA A 345 -0.96 18.94 5.79
N PHE A 346 -1.42 18.82 7.03
CA PHE A 346 -1.44 17.59 7.84
C PHE A 346 -2.84 16.96 7.93
N LEU A 347 -3.71 17.27 6.96
CA LEU A 347 -5.07 16.72 6.84
C LEU A 347 -6.05 17.18 7.94
N PHE A 348 -5.76 18.28 8.62
CA PHE A 348 -6.75 18.97 9.45
C PHE A 348 -7.45 20.03 8.61
N SER A 349 -8.63 19.75 8.11
CA SER A 349 -9.36 20.63 7.19
C SER A 349 -10.81 20.87 7.65
N GLY A 350 -11.38 22.01 7.30
CA GLY A 350 -12.77 22.34 7.61
C GLY A 350 -13.04 22.37 9.13
N GLU A 351 -13.93 21.52 9.58
CA GLU A 351 -14.34 21.38 10.98
C GLU A 351 -13.28 20.70 11.88
N ASP A 352 -12.32 19.97 11.30
CA ASP A 352 -11.34 19.21 12.08
C ASP A 352 -10.42 20.10 12.92
N VAL A 353 -10.13 21.32 12.44
CA VAL A 353 -9.29 22.28 13.19
C VAL A 353 -9.94 22.78 14.48
N PHE A 354 -11.26 22.64 14.62
CA PHE A 354 -12.01 23.04 15.81
C PHE A 354 -12.27 21.88 16.78
N LYS A 355 -11.88 20.65 16.43
CA LYS A 355 -11.93 19.53 17.37
C LYS A 355 -11.00 19.77 18.55
N ASN A 356 -11.41 19.37 19.75
CA ASN A 356 -10.51 19.39 20.89
C ASN A 356 -9.42 18.30 20.74
N VAL A 357 -8.19 18.61 21.15
CA VAL A 357 -7.05 17.69 21.07
C VAL A 357 -7.31 16.38 21.82
N ASN A 358 -8.06 16.39 22.92
CA ASN A 358 -8.42 15.19 23.66
C ASN A 358 -9.38 14.26 22.90
N MET A 359 -10.11 14.77 21.89
CA MET A 359 -11.03 13.99 21.05
C MET A 359 -10.35 13.39 19.82
N LEU A 360 -9.09 13.75 19.57
CA LEU A 360 -8.32 13.23 18.43
C LEU A 360 -7.97 11.76 18.66
N SER A 361 -8.02 10.99 17.57
CA SER A 361 -7.44 9.65 17.51
C SER A 361 -5.91 9.68 17.69
N GLY A 362 -5.31 8.55 18.02
CA GLY A 362 -3.85 8.46 18.17
C GLY A 362 -3.11 8.94 16.92
N GLY A 363 -3.55 8.55 15.73
CA GLY A 363 -2.95 8.99 14.47
C GLY A 363 -3.11 10.49 14.19
N GLU A 364 -4.25 11.10 14.56
CA GLU A 364 -4.45 12.56 14.46
C GLU A 364 -3.52 13.31 15.41
N LYS A 365 -3.30 12.82 16.63
CA LYS A 365 -2.34 13.41 17.57
C LYS A 365 -0.91 13.35 17.05
N VAL A 366 -0.50 12.24 16.46
CA VAL A 366 0.81 12.11 15.79
C VAL A 366 0.96 13.14 14.68
N ARG A 367 -0.07 13.31 13.84
CA ARG A 367 -0.06 14.30 12.74
C ARG A 367 0.07 15.74 13.28
N LEU A 368 -0.64 16.06 14.35
CA LEU A 368 -0.56 17.38 15.00
C LEU A 368 0.84 17.65 15.56
N ALA A 369 1.43 16.68 16.27
CA ALA A 369 2.78 16.78 16.80
C ALA A 369 3.83 16.93 15.70
N LEU A 370 3.71 16.15 14.62
CA LEU A 370 4.59 16.30 13.44
C LEU A 370 4.42 17.66 12.75
N CYS A 371 3.19 18.17 12.63
CA CYS A 371 2.91 19.51 12.12
C CYS A 371 3.68 20.58 12.92
N LYS A 372 3.61 20.52 14.23
CA LYS A 372 4.33 21.43 15.13
C LYS A 372 5.85 21.35 14.91
N ILE A 373 6.43 20.15 14.94
CA ILE A 373 7.87 19.96 14.77
C ILE A 373 8.34 20.45 13.39
N LEU A 374 7.65 20.08 12.33
CA LEU A 374 8.06 20.40 10.97
C LEU A 374 7.85 21.88 10.59
N LYS A 375 6.97 22.58 11.31
CA LYS A 375 6.81 24.05 11.16
C LYS A 375 8.09 24.82 11.48
N THR A 376 8.93 24.31 12.38
CA THR A 376 10.23 24.91 12.71
C THR A 376 11.29 24.69 11.64
N ARG A 377 11.01 23.90 10.60
CA ARG A 377 11.92 23.57 9.49
C ARG A 377 13.30 23.06 9.93
N PRO A 378 13.35 22.08 10.84
CA PRO A 378 14.62 21.55 11.32
C PRO A 378 15.41 20.92 10.16
N ASN A 379 16.73 20.81 10.29
CA ASN A 379 17.57 20.14 9.31
C ASN A 379 17.99 18.73 9.72
N VAL A 380 17.71 18.36 10.97
CA VAL A 380 17.84 16.99 11.48
C VAL A 380 16.53 16.60 12.16
N LEU A 381 15.91 15.53 11.69
CA LEU A 381 14.72 14.95 12.32
C LEU A 381 15.11 13.69 13.10
N VAL A 382 14.67 13.63 14.35
CA VAL A 382 14.83 12.46 15.22
C VAL A 382 13.43 11.98 15.61
N LEU A 383 13.04 10.79 15.14
CA LEU A 383 11.68 10.27 15.29
C LEU A 383 11.68 8.93 16.04
N ASP A 384 10.92 8.84 17.13
CA ASP A 384 10.75 7.62 17.92
C ASP A 384 9.36 7.02 17.66
N GLU A 385 9.30 5.94 16.88
CA GLU A 385 8.09 5.22 16.48
C GLU A 385 6.98 6.10 15.87
N PRO A 386 7.27 6.89 14.82
CA PRO A 386 6.31 7.87 14.29
C PRO A 386 5.11 7.25 13.56
N THR A 387 5.20 5.96 13.21
CA THR A 387 4.15 5.23 12.49
C THR A 387 3.14 4.55 13.41
N ASN A 388 3.42 4.50 14.72
CA ASN A 388 2.52 3.88 15.69
C ASN A 388 1.18 4.64 15.77
N HIS A 389 0.10 3.88 15.85
CA HIS A 389 -1.28 4.38 15.89
C HIS A 389 -1.76 5.12 14.63
N MET A 390 -0.97 5.14 13.55
CA MET A 390 -1.38 5.73 12.28
C MET A 390 -2.11 4.69 11.42
N ASP A 391 -3.14 5.15 10.73
CA ASP A 391 -3.80 4.40 9.67
C ASP A 391 -2.87 4.28 8.43
N ILE A 392 -3.21 3.40 7.51
CA ILE A 392 -2.39 3.12 6.33
C ILE A 392 -2.16 4.39 5.49
N VAL A 393 -3.20 5.22 5.31
CA VAL A 393 -3.12 6.47 4.54
C VAL A 393 -2.16 7.47 5.20
N GLY A 394 -2.24 7.59 6.52
CA GLY A 394 -1.32 8.43 7.30
C GLY A 394 0.13 7.96 7.20
N LYS A 395 0.36 6.65 7.28
CA LYS A 395 1.69 6.04 7.09
C LYS A 395 2.25 6.33 5.70
N GLU A 396 1.49 6.07 4.64
CA GLU A 396 1.90 6.33 3.25
C GLU A 396 2.28 7.78 3.00
N THR A 397 1.51 8.66 3.60
CA THR A 397 1.73 10.10 3.52
C THR A 397 3.01 10.52 4.22
N LEU A 398 3.23 10.02 5.46
CA LEU A 398 4.44 10.27 6.23
C LEU A 398 5.69 9.73 5.49
N GLU A 399 5.60 8.53 4.92
CA GLU A 399 6.65 7.91 4.13
C GLU A 399 7.05 8.76 2.94
N SER A 400 6.07 9.21 2.15
CA SER A 400 6.31 10.06 0.98
C SER A 400 7.00 11.37 1.38
N MET A 401 6.50 12.01 2.44
CA MET A 401 7.05 13.25 2.96
C MET A 401 8.50 13.07 3.44
N LEU A 402 8.78 12.04 4.23
CA LEU A 402 10.13 11.79 4.75
C LEU A 402 11.09 11.29 3.68
N LYS A 403 10.59 10.61 2.65
CA LYS A 403 11.38 10.26 1.47
C LYS A 403 11.88 11.49 0.72
N ASP A 404 11.03 12.52 0.59
CA ASP A 404 11.33 13.75 -0.15
C ASP A 404 12.04 14.81 0.73
N TYR A 405 12.15 14.56 2.03
CA TYR A 405 12.84 15.44 2.96
C TYR A 405 14.35 15.46 2.68
N LYS A 406 14.92 16.67 2.48
CA LYS A 406 16.34 16.86 2.12
C LYS A 406 17.28 16.94 3.33
N GLY A 407 16.74 17.07 4.54
CA GLY A 407 17.53 17.03 5.77
C GLY A 407 17.96 15.62 6.14
N THR A 408 18.69 15.49 7.24
CA THR A 408 19.12 14.22 7.81
C THR A 408 18.01 13.67 8.70
N LEU A 409 17.80 12.35 8.65
CA LEU A 409 16.75 11.68 9.41
C LEU A 409 17.34 10.55 10.24
N ILE A 410 16.98 10.50 11.53
CA ILE A 410 17.29 9.41 12.45
C ILE A 410 15.95 8.92 13.01
N PHE A 411 15.62 7.65 12.82
CA PHE A 411 14.32 7.17 13.29
C PHE A 411 14.35 5.72 13.77
N VAL A 412 13.55 5.45 14.78
CA VAL A 412 13.21 4.10 15.24
C VAL A 412 11.84 3.75 14.67
N SER A 413 11.70 2.59 14.08
CA SER A 413 10.38 2.06 13.69
C SER A 413 10.38 0.55 13.62
N HIS A 414 9.26 -0.05 14.04
CA HIS A 414 8.96 -1.47 13.83
C HIS A 414 8.18 -1.73 12.54
N ASP A 415 7.76 -0.67 11.84
CA ASP A 415 7.11 -0.76 10.53
C ASP A 415 8.17 -1.02 9.45
N ARG A 416 8.30 -2.29 9.06
CA ARG A 416 9.28 -2.74 8.06
C ARG A 416 9.08 -2.08 6.70
N TYR A 417 7.84 -1.79 6.32
CA TYR A 417 7.54 -1.12 5.06
C TYR A 417 8.01 0.33 5.07
N PHE A 418 7.81 1.01 6.19
CA PHE A 418 8.31 2.37 6.40
C PHE A 418 9.84 2.41 6.36
N VAL A 419 10.52 1.50 7.08
CA VAL A 419 11.98 1.40 7.06
C VAL A 419 12.51 1.12 5.65
N LYS A 420 11.92 0.16 4.95
CA LYS A 420 12.27 -0.19 3.56
C LYS A 420 12.19 1.01 2.61
N LYS A 421 11.19 1.87 2.78
CA LYS A 421 10.91 2.98 1.87
C LYS A 421 11.72 4.23 2.16
N VAL A 422 12.10 4.45 3.42
CA VAL A 422 12.70 5.70 3.90
C VAL A 422 14.19 5.55 4.24
N ALA A 423 14.62 4.45 4.86
CA ALA A 423 16.00 4.28 5.32
C ALA A 423 16.98 4.11 4.16
N THR A 424 18.09 4.85 4.22
CA THR A 424 19.25 4.65 3.35
C THR A 424 20.36 3.85 4.03
N GLN A 425 20.36 3.85 5.37
CA GLN A 425 21.30 3.13 6.24
C GLN A 425 20.54 2.54 7.43
N LEU A 426 21.10 1.49 8.02
CA LEU A 426 20.51 0.84 9.17
C LEU A 426 21.52 0.73 10.33
N LEU A 427 21.05 1.06 11.52
CA LEU A 427 21.75 0.77 12.78
C LEU A 427 20.96 -0.32 13.50
N VAL A 428 21.51 -1.52 13.57
CA VAL A 428 20.85 -2.67 14.19
C VAL A 428 21.40 -2.87 15.60
N PHE A 429 20.48 -2.84 16.56
CA PHE A 429 20.75 -3.12 17.97
C PHE A 429 20.64 -4.62 18.23
N GLU A 430 21.73 -5.18 18.72
CA GLU A 430 21.86 -6.57 19.18
C GLU A 430 22.24 -6.56 20.65
N ASP A 431 22.31 -7.74 21.31
CA ASP A 431 22.59 -7.82 22.75
C ASP A 431 23.95 -7.16 23.11
N GLY A 432 23.85 -5.93 23.67
CA GLY A 432 24.98 -5.14 24.14
C GLY A 432 25.82 -4.42 23.08
N THR A 433 25.54 -4.64 21.78
CA THR A 433 26.31 -4.06 20.66
C THR A 433 25.41 -3.46 19.60
N THR A 434 25.99 -2.67 18.68
CA THR A 434 25.28 -2.14 17.54
C THR A 434 26.08 -2.33 16.26
N ASN A 435 25.39 -2.68 15.17
CA ASN A 435 25.99 -2.85 13.86
C ASN A 435 25.43 -1.82 12.87
N LEU A 436 26.32 -1.04 12.25
CA LEU A 436 25.96 -0.07 11.22
C LEU A 436 26.08 -0.70 9.84
N TYR A 437 24.99 -0.64 9.07
CA TYR A 437 24.91 -1.07 7.67
C TYR A 437 24.70 0.14 6.77
N GLN A 438 25.63 0.36 5.84
CA GLN A 438 25.56 1.47 4.86
C GLN A 438 24.67 1.14 3.65
N PHE A 439 23.58 0.45 3.88
CA PHE A 439 22.59 0.06 2.88
C PHE A 439 21.19 -0.05 3.51
N GLY A 440 20.17 -0.09 2.65
CA GLY A 440 18.78 -0.11 3.07
C GLY A 440 18.28 -1.49 3.50
N TYR A 441 16.98 -1.52 3.88
CA TYR A 441 16.34 -2.70 4.48
C TYR A 441 16.29 -3.93 3.57
N GLU A 442 16.14 -3.76 2.26
CA GLU A 442 16.09 -4.90 1.31
C GLU A 442 17.40 -5.69 1.31
N GLN A 443 18.53 -4.98 1.22
CA GLN A 443 19.85 -5.61 1.24
C GLN A 443 20.17 -6.23 2.61
N TYR A 444 19.64 -5.65 3.68
CA TYR A 444 19.74 -6.23 5.01
C TYR A 444 18.99 -7.56 5.11
N GLN A 445 17.77 -7.63 4.59
CA GLN A 445 17.01 -8.88 4.54
C GLN A 445 17.69 -9.95 3.68
N GLU A 446 18.17 -9.59 2.50
CA GLU A 446 18.93 -10.53 1.67
C GLU A 446 20.16 -11.10 2.38
N LYS A 447 20.84 -10.28 3.20
CA LYS A 447 21.95 -10.72 4.03
C LYS A 447 21.52 -11.73 5.07
N LEU A 448 20.45 -11.45 5.82
CA LEU A 448 19.89 -12.36 6.83
C LEU A 448 19.45 -13.70 6.20
N ASP A 449 18.81 -13.66 5.05
CA ASP A 449 18.37 -14.88 4.34
C ASP A 449 19.56 -15.74 3.91
N LYS A 450 20.66 -15.14 3.45
CA LYS A 450 21.90 -15.84 3.11
C LYS A 450 22.53 -16.49 4.33
N GLU A 451 22.64 -15.76 5.44
CA GLU A 451 23.18 -16.28 6.70
C GLU A 451 22.32 -17.43 7.26
N ALA A 452 20.99 -17.33 7.15
CA ALA A 452 20.07 -18.39 7.54
C ALA A 452 20.18 -19.65 6.65
N LEU A 453 20.44 -19.49 5.34
CA LEU A 453 20.68 -20.59 4.42
C LEU A 453 22.04 -21.27 4.69
N GLU A 454 23.07 -20.51 4.94
CA GLU A 454 24.40 -21.02 5.29
C GLU A 454 24.38 -21.81 6.59
N SER A 455 23.72 -21.29 7.63
CA SER A 455 23.55 -21.99 8.90
C SER A 455 22.80 -23.32 8.75
N LYS A 456 21.74 -23.37 7.93
CA LYS A 456 21.02 -24.62 7.62
C LYS A 456 21.89 -25.63 6.87
N ASN A 457 22.75 -25.17 5.97
CA ASN A 457 23.68 -26.03 5.23
C ASN A 457 24.80 -26.58 6.12
N VAL A 458 25.29 -25.80 7.06
CA VAL A 458 26.27 -26.27 8.07
C VAL A 458 25.69 -27.37 8.96
N TYR A 459 24.41 -27.22 9.40
CA TYR A 459 23.71 -28.27 10.15
C TYR A 459 23.49 -29.54 9.33
N ARG A 460 23.19 -29.44 8.03
CA ARG A 460 23.09 -30.60 7.12
C ARG A 460 24.44 -31.22 6.85
N GLY A 461 25.51 -30.44 6.69
CA GLY A 461 26.86 -30.91 6.50
C GLY A 461 27.39 -31.71 7.72
N ASN A 462 27.16 -31.24 8.93
CA ASN A 462 27.53 -31.94 10.14
C ASN A 462 26.71 -33.21 10.40
N ALA A 463 25.45 -33.27 9.95
CA ALA A 463 24.64 -34.48 10.04
C ALA A 463 25.13 -35.59 9.08
N ILE A 464 25.76 -35.22 7.96
CA ILE A 464 26.31 -36.16 6.97
C ILE A 464 27.71 -36.69 7.44
N PHE A 465 28.47 -35.88 8.18
CA PHE A 465 29.80 -36.29 8.71
C PHE A 465 29.74 -37.02 10.06
N GLY A 466 28.64 -37.00 10.78
CA GLY A 466 28.44 -37.68 12.07
C GLY A 466 27.97 -39.14 11.96
N GLY A 467 27.76 -39.67 10.77
CA GLY A 467 27.17 -41.00 10.54
C GLY A 467 28.08 -42.06 9.92
N ALA A 468 29.40 -41.86 9.84
CA ALA A 468 30.28 -42.81 9.17
C ALA A 468 31.43 -43.31 10.09
N ILE A 469 31.10 -44.13 11.07
CA ILE A 469 32.04 -45.15 11.62
C ILE A 469 31.22 -46.42 11.88
N SER A 470 31.31 -47.37 10.97
CA SER A 470 31.33 -48.83 11.05
C SER A 470 30.62 -49.50 9.86
N GLN A 471 31.30 -50.04 8.94
CA GLN A 471 31.68 -51.44 8.75
C GLN A 471 32.12 -51.70 7.31
N ASN A 472 33.26 -52.39 7.26
CA ASN A 472 33.88 -53.03 6.07
C ASN A 472 32.96 -53.95 5.28
N GLY A 473 33.20 -54.03 3.96
CA GLY A 473 32.76 -55.15 3.16
C GLY A 473 32.85 -54.90 1.63
N SER A 474 34.02 -55.10 1.08
CA SER A 474 34.39 -55.60 -0.26
C SER A 474 33.34 -55.73 -1.36
N SER A 475 33.61 -55.16 -2.51
CA SER A 475 34.05 -55.76 -3.80
C SER A 475 33.49 -54.96 -4.98
N GLN A 476 34.39 -54.40 -5.73
CA GLN A 476 34.84 -54.62 -7.11
C GLN A 476 33.83 -54.44 -8.24
N THR A 477 34.37 -53.69 -9.18
CA THR A 477 34.21 -53.69 -10.67
C THR A 477 33.12 -52.79 -11.17
N GLY A 478 33.46 -51.86 -11.98
CA GLY A 478 34.06 -51.66 -13.27
C GLY A 478 33.18 -50.66 -14.00
N GLY A 479 33.74 -49.65 -14.46
CA GLY A 479 34.22 -49.50 -15.81
C GLY A 479 33.48 -48.42 -16.58
N SER A 480 34.29 -47.48 -17.06
CA SER A 480 34.28 -46.73 -18.31
C SER A 480 33.23 -45.64 -18.51
N GLN A 481 33.74 -44.42 -18.53
CA GLN A 481 34.27 -43.67 -19.71
C GLN A 481 33.18 -43.31 -20.72
N THR A 482 32.99 -42.09 -20.94
CA THR A 482 33.42 -41.12 -21.99
C THR A 482 32.35 -40.06 -22.00
N GLY A 483 32.53 -38.79 -22.04
CA GLY A 483 33.48 -37.96 -22.70
C GLY A 483 32.71 -36.85 -23.39
N SER A 484 33.21 -35.66 -23.21
CA SER A 484 33.30 -34.55 -24.19
C SER A 484 32.01 -34.08 -24.88
N ASP A 485 31.80 -32.87 -25.15
CA ASP A 485 32.49 -31.60 -25.41
C ASP A 485 31.41 -30.53 -25.61
N ALA A 486 31.59 -29.38 -25.08
CA ALA A 486 32.11 -28.17 -25.70
C ALA A 486 31.40 -27.68 -26.97
N ASN A 487 30.89 -26.49 -26.94
CA ASN A 487 31.20 -25.34 -27.79
C ASN A 487 30.03 -24.36 -27.79
N ARG A 488 30.20 -23.13 -27.29
CA ARG A 488 30.88 -21.97 -27.88
C ARG A 488 30.27 -21.52 -29.21
N SER A 489 29.76 -20.36 -29.21
CA SER A 489 30.15 -19.15 -29.94
C SER A 489 28.92 -18.34 -30.33
N THR A 490 28.84 -17.16 -29.89
CA THR A 490 29.39 -15.89 -30.38
C THR A 490 28.81 -15.36 -31.66
N SER A 491 28.52 -14.10 -31.51
CA SER A 491 28.73 -12.97 -32.43
C SER A 491 27.51 -12.51 -33.21
N GLN A 492 27.13 -11.29 -32.91
CA GLN A 492 27.55 -10.05 -33.62
C GLN A 492 27.01 -10.01 -35.04
N THR A 493 26.40 -9.01 -35.52
CA THR A 493 26.67 -7.59 -35.73
C THR A 493 25.52 -7.07 -36.57
N ALA A 494 24.98 -5.93 -36.27
CA ALA A 494 25.36 -4.62 -36.77
C ALA A 494 24.81 -4.21 -38.13
N ALA A 495 24.25 -3.03 -38.06
CA ALA A 495 24.41 -1.91 -38.99
C ALA A 495 23.41 -1.78 -40.14
N ALA A 496 22.64 -0.75 -40.06
CA ALA A 496 22.90 0.53 -40.71
C ALA A 496 22.32 0.75 -42.10
N GLY A 497 21.77 1.89 -42.25
CA GLY A 497 21.75 2.70 -43.43
C GLY A 497 20.43 2.63 -44.21
N ASN A 498 19.88 3.63 -44.67
CA ASN A 498 20.18 5.04 -44.82
C ASN A 498 19.06 5.64 -45.66
N VAL A 499 18.62 6.83 -45.33
CA VAL A 499 18.45 8.01 -46.18
C VAL A 499 17.61 7.92 -47.47
N GLY A 500 16.73 8.89 -47.59
CA GLY A 500 16.17 9.41 -48.82
C GLY A 500 14.90 10.17 -48.52
N GLU A 501 14.87 11.36 -48.06
CA GLU A 501 14.87 12.69 -48.72
C GLU A 501 14.34 12.71 -50.16
N SER A 502 13.28 13.48 -50.34
CA SER A 502 13.15 14.63 -51.24
C SER A 502 11.65 15.06 -51.31
N THR A 503 11.31 16.17 -50.81
CA THR A 503 11.27 17.51 -51.44
C THR A 503 10.39 17.57 -52.69
N ASN A 504 9.40 18.36 -52.66
CA ASN A 504 9.13 19.64 -53.30
C ASN A 504 7.64 19.85 -53.46
N ALA A 505 7.04 20.82 -52.93
CA ALA A 505 7.11 22.27 -53.17
C ALA A 505 6.36 22.72 -54.43
N ASN A 506 5.64 23.73 -54.16
CA ASN A 506 5.22 24.83 -55.02
C ASN A 506 3.86 24.69 -55.72
N SER A 507 3.07 25.61 -55.74
CA SER A 507 3.01 27.07 -55.52
C SER A 507 1.85 27.61 -56.33
N ALA A 508 1.23 28.54 -55.68
CA ALA A 508 0.90 29.89 -56.12
C ALA A 508 -0.26 30.10 -57.09
N ALA A 509 -1.25 30.71 -56.57
CA ALA A 509 -1.63 32.12 -56.76
C ALA A 509 -1.80 32.63 -58.22
N GLN A 510 -2.95 33.18 -58.48
CA GLN A 510 -3.23 34.52 -59.06
C GLN A 510 -4.70 34.55 -59.43
N ALA A 511 -5.54 35.38 -58.85
CA ALA A 511 -5.77 36.80 -59.11
C ALA A 511 -6.05 37.16 -60.58
N GLY A 512 -7.22 37.69 -60.76
CA GLY A 512 -7.40 38.58 -61.86
C GLY A 512 -8.76 38.43 -62.58
N GLY A 513 -9.58 39.43 -62.44
CA GLY A 513 -10.19 40.02 -63.58
C GLY A 513 -11.69 40.26 -63.53
N MET A 514 -12.05 41.44 -63.18
CA MET A 514 -13.35 42.03 -63.47
C MET A 514 -13.73 41.88 -64.92
N ALA A 515 -14.99 41.49 -65.17
CA ALA A 515 -15.69 41.97 -66.32
C ALA A 515 -17.18 42.14 -65.97
N VAL A 516 -17.59 43.36 -65.95
CA VAL A 516 -18.98 43.82 -65.90
C VAL A 516 -19.57 43.65 -67.29
N SER A 517 -20.69 42.98 -67.47
CA SER A 517 -21.67 43.29 -68.51
C SER A 517 -23.04 42.73 -68.15
N SER A 518 -23.91 43.67 -67.89
CA SER A 518 -25.29 43.91 -68.37
C SER A 518 -26.32 42.81 -68.35
N THR A 519 -27.34 43.08 -67.52
CA THR A 519 -28.80 42.95 -67.82
C THR A 519 -29.33 41.67 -68.50
N GLY A 520 -29.79 40.76 -67.68
CA GLY A 520 -30.82 39.76 -68.03
C GLY A 520 -31.63 39.51 -66.80
N LYS A 521 -32.85 40.01 -66.76
CA LYS A 521 -33.92 39.63 -65.80
C LYS A 521 -34.09 38.12 -65.92
N ALA A 522 -33.44 37.36 -65.03
CA ALA A 522 -33.76 35.96 -64.85
C ALA A 522 -35.18 35.88 -64.28
N TYR A 523 -36.08 35.27 -65.00
CA TYR A 523 -37.40 34.90 -64.51
C TYR A 523 -37.19 34.00 -63.31
N TYR A 524 -37.45 34.49 -62.11
CA TYR A 524 -37.52 33.73 -60.87
C TYR A 524 -38.62 32.70 -60.97
N ASN A 525 -38.29 31.43 -61.08
CA ASN A 525 -39.23 30.32 -61.09
C ASN A 525 -39.13 29.54 -59.78
N PRO A 526 -40.00 29.80 -58.81
CA PRO A 526 -39.99 29.21 -57.50
C PRO A 526 -40.02 27.67 -57.51
N GLY A 527 -40.68 27.08 -58.49
CA GLY A 527 -40.82 25.63 -58.65
C GLY A 527 -39.46 24.93 -59.02
N LYS A 528 -38.62 25.65 -59.79
CA LYS A 528 -37.28 25.09 -60.19
C LYS A 528 -36.28 25.15 -59.05
N GLU A 529 -36.36 26.19 -58.24
CA GLU A 529 -35.52 26.35 -57.03
C GLU A 529 -35.92 25.36 -55.93
N ARG A 530 -37.20 25.20 -55.71
CA ARG A 530 -37.77 24.20 -54.79
C ARG A 530 -37.32 22.79 -55.15
N SER A 531 -37.42 22.41 -56.44
CA SER A 531 -36.95 21.10 -56.92
C SER A 531 -35.43 20.89 -56.75
N LYS A 532 -34.63 21.97 -56.87
CA LYS A 532 -33.17 21.93 -56.67
C LYS A 532 -32.79 21.77 -55.19
N ILE A 533 -33.50 22.48 -54.33
CA ILE A 533 -33.26 22.36 -52.88
C ILE A 533 -33.78 21.00 -52.38
N GLN A 534 -34.92 20.51 -52.88
CA GLN A 534 -35.46 19.20 -52.54
C GLN A 534 -34.47 18.06 -52.90
N LYS A 535 -33.80 18.14 -54.04
CA LYS A 535 -32.74 17.20 -54.42
C LYS A 535 -31.53 17.28 -53.50
N LYS A 536 -31.16 18.51 -53.03
CA LYS A 536 -30.04 18.68 -52.08
C LYS A 536 -30.40 18.15 -50.70
N VAL A 537 -31.62 18.35 -50.24
CA VAL A 537 -32.11 17.79 -48.97
C VAL A 537 -32.05 16.26 -49.00
N LYS A 538 -32.57 15.66 -50.08
CA LYS A 538 -32.57 14.20 -50.23
C LYS A 538 -31.15 13.63 -50.27
N LYS A 539 -30.21 14.31 -50.96
CA LYS A 539 -28.80 13.88 -50.97
C LYS A 539 -28.15 14.00 -49.59
N ALA A 540 -28.41 15.09 -48.84
CA ALA A 540 -27.92 15.24 -47.49
C ALA A 540 -28.49 14.18 -46.53
N GLU A 541 -29.72 13.75 -46.71
CA GLU A 541 -30.33 12.63 -45.98
C GLU A 541 -29.66 11.30 -46.29
N GLU A 542 -29.36 11.03 -47.57
CA GLU A 542 -28.62 9.83 -47.98
C GLU A 542 -27.18 9.81 -47.44
N ASP A 543 -26.48 10.94 -47.51
CA ASP A 543 -25.12 11.08 -47.00
C ASP A 543 -25.08 10.93 -45.45
N LEU A 544 -26.05 11.48 -44.72
CA LEU A 544 -26.21 11.31 -43.27
C LEU A 544 -26.46 9.85 -42.88
N ALA A 545 -27.38 9.16 -43.61
CA ALA A 545 -27.69 7.77 -43.33
C ALA A 545 -26.44 6.84 -43.49
N VAL A 546 -25.60 7.12 -44.50
CA VAL A 546 -24.35 6.37 -44.72
C VAL A 546 -23.37 6.59 -43.60
N LYS A 547 -23.22 7.83 -43.12
CA LYS A 547 -22.32 8.15 -42.00
C LYS A 547 -22.83 7.60 -40.67
N GLU A 548 -24.15 7.61 -40.42
CA GLU A 548 -24.75 6.98 -39.24
C GLU A 548 -24.53 5.46 -39.22
N ALA A 549 -24.70 4.79 -40.38
CA ALA A 549 -24.43 3.36 -40.50
C ALA A 549 -22.94 3.02 -40.21
N LYS A 550 -22.03 3.84 -40.73
CA LYS A 550 -20.59 3.66 -40.46
C LYS A 550 -20.26 3.92 -38.97
N LEU A 551 -20.91 4.85 -38.33
CA LEU A 551 -20.78 5.12 -36.90
C LEU A 551 -21.24 3.94 -36.06
N ASP A 552 -22.36 3.31 -36.43
CA ASP A 552 -22.87 2.13 -35.75
C ASP A 552 -21.93 0.92 -35.94
N GLU A 553 -21.30 0.80 -37.13
CA GLU A 553 -20.31 -0.22 -37.42
C GLU A 553 -19.03 -0.05 -36.57
N LEU A 554 -18.49 1.16 -36.46
CA LEU A 554 -17.35 1.47 -35.60
C LEU A 554 -17.66 1.26 -34.10
N LYS A 555 -18.86 1.59 -33.66
CA LYS A 555 -19.31 1.31 -32.28
C LYS A 555 -19.45 -0.18 -32.00
N ALA A 556 -19.89 -0.97 -32.97
CA ALA A 556 -19.93 -2.42 -32.86
C ALA A 556 -18.51 -3.02 -32.87
N GLU A 557 -17.59 -2.42 -33.61
CA GLU A 557 -16.19 -2.82 -33.67
C GLU A 557 -15.48 -2.56 -32.32
N LEU A 558 -15.76 -1.46 -31.65
CA LEU A 558 -15.25 -1.14 -30.31
C LEU A 558 -15.63 -2.19 -29.25
N MET A 559 -16.77 -2.88 -29.44
CA MET A 559 -17.27 -3.91 -28.52
C MET A 559 -16.67 -5.30 -28.73
N LYS A 560 -15.85 -5.51 -29.78
CA LYS A 560 -15.24 -6.82 -30.06
C LYS A 560 -14.16 -7.18 -29.02
N PRO A 561 -14.16 -8.41 -28.48
CA PRO A 561 -13.20 -8.84 -27.45
C PRO A 561 -11.74 -8.77 -27.90
N GLU A 562 -11.48 -8.83 -29.21
CA GLU A 562 -10.15 -8.81 -29.82
C GLU A 562 -9.41 -7.48 -29.62
N TYR A 563 -10.14 -6.38 -29.47
CA TYR A 563 -9.56 -5.04 -29.28
C TYR A 563 -9.41 -4.63 -27.82
N GLN A 564 -10.03 -5.36 -26.87
CA GLN A 564 -9.96 -5.05 -25.43
C GLN A 564 -8.55 -5.15 -24.85
N SER A 565 -7.63 -5.84 -25.52
CA SER A 565 -6.22 -6.00 -25.11
C SER A 565 -5.26 -4.94 -25.67
N SER A 566 -5.70 -4.09 -26.62
CA SER A 566 -4.82 -3.12 -27.27
C SER A 566 -5.33 -1.68 -27.08
N TYR A 567 -4.76 -0.98 -26.09
CA TYR A 567 -5.10 0.41 -25.77
C TYR A 567 -4.91 1.37 -26.96
N SER A 568 -3.91 1.15 -27.81
CA SER A 568 -3.62 1.96 -29.00
C SER A 568 -4.77 1.89 -30.03
N LYS A 569 -5.28 0.68 -30.33
CA LYS A 569 -6.36 0.47 -31.28
C LYS A 569 -7.70 0.98 -30.77
N LEU A 570 -7.98 0.83 -29.47
CA LEU A 570 -9.19 1.39 -28.85
C LEU A 570 -9.20 2.91 -28.93
N THR A 571 -8.05 3.55 -28.76
CA THR A 571 -7.93 5.01 -28.87
C THR A 571 -8.08 5.49 -30.31
N GLU A 572 -7.56 4.75 -31.30
CA GLU A 572 -7.75 5.06 -32.72
C GLU A 572 -9.22 4.98 -33.14
N ILE A 573 -9.90 3.86 -32.82
CA ILE A 573 -11.33 3.69 -33.14
C ILE A 573 -12.17 4.76 -32.42
N GLN A 574 -11.84 5.11 -31.19
CA GLN A 574 -12.55 6.16 -30.47
C GLN A 574 -12.38 7.55 -31.11
N ASN A 575 -11.17 7.87 -31.58
CA ASN A 575 -10.89 9.11 -32.29
C ASN A 575 -11.62 9.15 -33.64
N GLU A 576 -11.74 8.03 -34.35
CA GLU A 576 -12.52 7.95 -35.58
C GLU A 576 -14.02 8.12 -35.32
N ILE A 577 -14.54 7.55 -34.25
CA ILE A 577 -15.93 7.75 -33.80
C ILE A 577 -16.19 9.24 -33.50
N ASP A 578 -15.31 9.87 -32.71
CA ASP A 578 -15.43 11.27 -32.31
C ASP A 578 -15.40 12.20 -33.55
N ALA A 579 -14.48 11.95 -34.49
CA ALA A 579 -14.38 12.71 -35.75
C ALA A 579 -15.60 12.52 -36.64
N LEU A 580 -16.11 11.30 -36.77
CA LEU A 580 -17.30 11.01 -37.58
C LEU A 580 -18.59 11.59 -36.95
N GLU A 581 -18.67 11.60 -35.61
CA GLU A 581 -19.77 12.28 -34.90
C GLU A 581 -19.76 13.80 -35.12
N GLU A 582 -18.58 14.43 -35.18
CA GLU A 582 -18.44 15.85 -35.50
C GLU A 582 -18.84 16.16 -36.95
N GLU A 583 -18.44 15.32 -37.92
CA GLU A 583 -18.87 15.43 -39.31
C GLU A 583 -20.40 15.26 -39.48
N ILE A 584 -21.00 14.28 -38.81
CA ILE A 584 -22.45 14.07 -38.82
C ILE A 584 -23.18 15.32 -38.27
N LEU A 585 -22.61 15.96 -37.24
CA LEU A 585 -23.17 17.17 -36.66
C LEU A 585 -23.19 18.33 -37.66
N ILE A 586 -22.09 18.52 -38.40
CA ILE A 586 -21.93 19.57 -39.42
C ILE A 586 -22.91 19.30 -40.59
N ASP A 587 -23.02 18.07 -41.07
CA ASP A 587 -23.92 17.68 -42.14
C ASP A 587 -25.39 17.85 -41.73
N MET A 588 -25.72 17.54 -40.48
CA MET A 588 -27.03 17.81 -39.91
C MET A 588 -27.37 19.29 -39.89
N GLU A 589 -26.40 20.17 -39.58
CA GLU A 589 -26.58 21.62 -39.65
C GLU A 589 -26.85 22.09 -41.09
N GLY A 590 -26.07 21.56 -42.05
CA GLY A 590 -26.30 21.85 -43.47
C GLY A 590 -27.66 21.34 -43.99
N TRP A 591 -28.07 20.16 -43.55
CA TRP A 591 -29.40 19.62 -43.89
C TRP A 591 -30.52 20.45 -43.26
N GLU A 592 -30.40 20.93 -42.02
CA GLU A 592 -31.39 21.80 -41.37
C GLU A 592 -31.56 23.13 -42.13
N GLU A 593 -30.44 23.72 -42.56
CA GLU A 593 -30.49 24.96 -43.33
C GLU A 593 -31.18 24.78 -44.67
N LEU A 594 -30.89 23.70 -45.40
CA LEU A 594 -31.54 23.35 -46.65
C LEU A 594 -33.05 23.01 -46.47
N SER A 595 -33.39 22.31 -45.39
CA SER A 595 -34.78 21.97 -45.05
C SER A 595 -35.59 23.21 -44.69
N SER A 596 -34.97 24.18 -43.94
CA SER A 596 -35.59 25.46 -43.62
C SER A 596 -35.81 26.33 -44.87
N GLN A 597 -34.87 26.33 -45.82
CA GLN A 597 -34.99 26.99 -47.10
C GLN A 597 -36.11 26.36 -47.96
N LEU A 598 -36.29 25.04 -47.90
CA LEU A 598 -37.35 24.33 -48.60
C LEU A 598 -38.74 24.69 -48.03
N GLU A 599 -38.86 24.81 -46.70
CA GLU A 599 -40.11 25.23 -46.03
C GLU A 599 -40.45 26.70 -46.33
N ALA A 600 -39.45 27.57 -46.47
CA ALA A 600 -39.67 28.97 -46.82
C ALA A 600 -40.16 29.20 -48.26
N LEU A 601 -39.95 28.22 -49.14
CA LEU A 601 -40.38 28.22 -50.55
C LEU A 601 -41.69 27.47 -50.77
N GLY A 602 -42.26 26.92 -49.76
CA GLY A 602 -43.49 26.13 -49.87
C GLY A 602 -44.72 26.72 -49.40
#